data_d7feeda5f33c4611f9b9e664c5ad7655
#
_entry.id   d7feeda5f33c4611f9b9e664c5ad7655
#
_cell.length_a   1.000
_cell.length_b   1.000
_cell.length_c   1.000
_cell.angle_alpha   90.00
_cell.angle_beta   90.00
_cell.angle_gamma   90.00
#
_symmetry.space_group_name_H-M   'P 1'
#
loop_
_entity.id
_entity.type
_entity.pdbx_description
1 polymer ?
#
loop_
_entity_poly.entity_id
_entity_poly.type
_entity_poly.pdbx_seq_one_letter_code
_entity_poly.pdbx_strand_id
1 'polypeptide(L)'
;MATLEAGLTRDEAFALLQEHNKDPFHIEHGETVEQTMRYFAREFDPENEEFWGIVGLLHDLDWEEHDDEPELHTIYAAPLIEAAGGSPELIRAIQSHTSDSNP
;
A
#
# COMPACT_ATOMS: atom_id res chain seq x y z
N MET A 1 23.18 -5.08 3.43
CA MET A 1 21.81 -5.25 2.89
C MET A 1 21.06 -3.97 3.01
N ALA A 2 20.44 -3.59 1.94
CA ALA A 2 19.63 -2.37 1.96
C ALA A 2 18.31 -2.64 2.68
N THR A 3 17.94 -1.75 3.61
CA THR A 3 16.65 -1.80 4.25
C THR A 3 15.70 -0.91 3.45
N LEU A 4 14.55 -1.44 3.10
CA LEU A 4 13.56 -0.67 2.38
C LEU A 4 12.81 0.24 3.36
N GLU A 5 12.63 1.48 2.98
CA GLU A 5 11.95 2.43 3.83
C GLU A 5 10.67 2.90 3.17
N ALA A 6 9.58 2.80 3.93
CA ALA A 6 8.27 3.23 3.43
C ALA A 6 8.12 4.76 3.49
N GLY A 7 8.85 5.41 4.37
CA GLY A 7 8.76 6.86 4.55
C GLY A 7 7.69 7.28 5.50
N LEU A 8 6.78 6.37 5.86
CA LEU A 8 5.75 6.63 6.86
C LEU A 8 5.57 5.39 7.73
N THR A 9 5.01 5.59 8.92
CA THR A 9 4.79 4.48 9.84
C THR A 9 3.52 3.74 9.47
N ARG A 10 3.33 2.56 10.07
CA ARG A 10 2.11 1.79 9.88
C ARG A 10 0.89 2.59 10.35
N ASP A 11 1.02 3.31 11.47
CA ASP A 11 -0.10 4.11 11.98
C ASP A 11 -0.45 5.26 11.04
N GLU A 12 0.57 5.89 10.45
CA GLU A 12 0.35 6.95 9.47
C GLU A 12 -0.31 6.39 8.20
N ALA A 13 0.12 5.21 7.79
CA ALA A 13 -0.47 4.55 6.62
C ALA A 13 -1.93 4.18 6.87
N PHE A 14 -2.23 3.69 8.08
CA PHE A 14 -3.58 3.31 8.42
C PHE A 14 -4.51 4.53 8.45
N ALA A 15 -4.01 5.64 8.99
CA ALA A 15 -4.79 6.88 9.01
C ALA A 15 -5.08 7.36 7.59
N LEU A 16 -4.10 7.25 6.70
CA LEU A 16 -4.28 7.61 5.30
C LEU A 16 -5.33 6.73 4.64
N LEU A 17 -5.29 5.43 4.91
CA LEU A 17 -6.27 4.49 4.38
C LEU A 17 -7.67 4.88 4.84
N GLN A 18 -7.84 5.20 6.13
CA GLN A 18 -9.13 5.58 6.67
C GLN A 18 -9.63 6.90 6.10
N GLU A 19 -8.72 7.80 5.77
CA GLU A 19 -9.08 9.09 5.20
C GLU A 19 -9.73 8.93 3.83
N HIS A 20 -9.27 7.97 3.05
CA HIS A 20 -9.72 7.79 1.67
C HIS A 20 -10.65 6.60 1.48
N ASN A 21 -10.90 5.83 2.52
CA ASN A 21 -11.81 4.67 2.45
C ASN A 21 -12.69 4.66 3.69
N LYS A 22 -13.98 4.84 3.49
CA LYS A 22 -14.92 4.91 4.61
C LYS A 22 -15.64 3.60 4.86
N ASP A 23 -15.65 2.71 3.87
CA ASP A 23 -16.29 1.42 4.00
C ASP A 23 -15.44 0.49 4.85
N PRO A 24 -15.97 -0.02 5.99
CA PRO A 24 -15.20 -0.94 6.83
C PRO A 24 -14.69 -2.16 6.09
N PHE A 25 -15.40 -2.61 5.07
CA PHE A 25 -14.97 -3.75 4.27
C PHE A 25 -13.62 -3.47 3.59
N HIS A 26 -13.46 -2.28 3.03
CA HIS A 26 -12.20 -1.93 2.36
C HIS A 26 -11.06 -1.79 3.34
N ILE A 27 -11.35 -1.27 4.54
CA ILE A 27 -10.34 -1.14 5.58
C ILE A 27 -9.90 -2.51 6.07
N GLU A 28 -10.86 -3.42 6.31
CA GLU A 28 -10.55 -4.79 6.73
C GLU A 28 -9.77 -5.53 5.65
N HIS A 29 -10.12 -5.31 4.38
CA HIS A 29 -9.40 -5.92 3.29
C HIS A 29 -7.94 -5.48 3.28
N GLY A 30 -7.69 -4.17 3.48
CA GLY A 30 -6.34 -3.66 3.57
C GLY A 30 -5.56 -4.31 4.69
N GLU A 31 -6.19 -4.46 5.86
CA GLU A 31 -5.53 -5.10 7.00
C GLU A 31 -5.26 -6.58 6.74
N THR A 32 -6.17 -7.25 6.05
CA THR A 32 -5.98 -8.66 5.70
C THR A 32 -4.79 -8.82 4.77
N VAL A 33 -4.69 -7.97 3.75
CA VAL A 33 -3.57 -8.04 2.82
C VAL A 33 -2.27 -7.64 3.53
N GLU A 34 -2.34 -6.70 4.47
CA GLU A 34 -1.18 -6.35 5.28
C GLU A 34 -0.63 -7.58 6.01
N GLN A 35 -1.51 -8.35 6.66
CA GLN A 35 -1.07 -9.53 7.39
C GLN A 35 -0.51 -10.59 6.45
N THR A 36 -1.12 -10.76 5.30
CA THR A 36 -0.64 -11.71 4.30
C THR A 36 0.76 -11.32 3.82
N MET A 37 0.97 -10.04 3.52
CA MET A 37 2.26 -9.57 3.07
C MET A 37 3.33 -9.70 4.15
N ARG A 38 2.97 -9.43 5.41
CA ARG A 38 3.90 -9.61 6.52
C ARG A 38 4.29 -11.08 6.67
N TYR A 39 3.33 -11.99 6.51
CA TYR A 39 3.60 -13.41 6.60
C TYR A 39 4.62 -13.83 5.54
N PHE A 40 4.40 -13.44 4.30
CA PHE A 40 5.33 -13.78 3.24
C PHE A 40 6.69 -13.10 3.42
N ALA A 41 6.69 -11.87 3.91
CA ALA A 41 7.95 -11.14 4.12
C ALA A 41 8.82 -11.86 5.15
N ARG A 42 8.23 -12.45 6.17
CA ARG A 42 8.99 -13.21 7.15
C ARG A 42 9.72 -14.38 6.51
N GLU A 43 9.20 -14.88 5.40
CA GLU A 43 9.81 -16.02 4.70
C GLU A 43 10.89 -15.57 3.71
N PHE A 44 10.67 -14.49 2.97
CA PHE A 44 11.61 -14.13 1.91
C PHE A 44 12.33 -12.80 2.12
N ASP A 45 11.86 -11.95 3.04
CA ASP A 45 12.49 -10.65 3.26
C ASP A 45 12.19 -10.14 4.67
N PRO A 46 12.60 -10.88 5.72
CA PRO A 46 12.20 -10.55 7.08
C PRO A 46 12.67 -9.18 7.57
N GLU A 47 13.77 -8.66 7.02
CA GLU A 47 14.27 -7.36 7.44
C GLU A 47 13.32 -6.23 7.03
N ASN A 48 12.47 -6.47 6.05
CA ASN A 48 11.57 -5.46 5.50
C ASN A 48 10.09 -5.81 5.71
N GLU A 49 9.80 -6.56 6.78
CA GLU A 49 8.43 -6.98 7.06
C GLU A 49 7.49 -5.79 7.17
N GLU A 50 7.90 -4.72 7.85
CA GLU A 50 7.03 -3.55 8.00
C GLU A 50 6.78 -2.86 6.68
N PHE A 51 7.81 -2.76 5.85
CA PHE A 51 7.66 -2.17 4.52
C PHE A 51 6.59 -2.92 3.71
N TRP A 52 6.72 -4.24 3.67
CA TRP A 52 5.78 -5.05 2.89
C TRP A 52 4.38 -5.04 3.49
N GLY A 53 4.28 -4.94 4.83
CA GLY A 53 3.00 -4.79 5.47
C GLY A 53 2.30 -3.51 5.04
N ILE A 54 3.03 -2.40 4.97
CA ILE A 54 2.47 -1.12 4.53
C ILE A 54 2.07 -1.18 3.06
N VAL A 55 2.86 -1.87 2.22
CA VAL A 55 2.49 -2.08 0.83
C VAL A 55 1.11 -2.75 0.75
N GLY A 56 0.92 -3.81 1.53
CA GLY A 56 -0.35 -4.52 1.53
C GLY A 56 -1.49 -3.66 2.04
N LEU A 57 -1.23 -2.88 3.09
CA LEU A 57 -2.25 -2.03 3.69
C LEU A 57 -2.74 -0.96 2.71
N LEU A 58 -1.86 -0.42 1.90
CA LEU A 58 -2.18 0.68 1.02
C LEU A 58 -2.41 0.29 -0.45
N HIS A 59 -2.40 -1.01 -0.75
CA HIS A 59 -2.47 -1.44 -2.15
C HIS A 59 -3.74 -0.98 -2.87
N ASP A 60 -4.85 -0.80 -2.15
CA ASP A 60 -6.12 -0.35 -2.72
C ASP A 60 -6.52 1.02 -2.16
N LEU A 61 -5.55 1.87 -1.81
CA LEU A 61 -5.82 3.16 -1.18
C LEU A 61 -6.83 4.00 -1.96
N ASP A 62 -6.71 4.02 -3.27
CA ASP A 62 -7.54 4.87 -4.12
C ASP A 62 -8.78 4.18 -4.66
N TRP A 63 -9.03 2.92 -4.27
CA TRP A 63 -10.10 2.13 -4.88
C TRP A 63 -11.48 2.73 -4.67
N GLU A 64 -11.79 3.12 -3.43
CA GLU A 64 -13.13 3.58 -3.09
C GLU A 64 -13.50 4.87 -3.80
N GLU A 65 -12.52 5.77 -3.97
CA GLU A 65 -12.75 7.06 -4.59
C GLU A 65 -12.72 7.00 -6.11
N HIS A 66 -12.08 5.97 -6.66
CA HIS A 66 -11.84 5.88 -8.11
C HIS A 66 -12.19 4.50 -8.67
N ASP A 67 -13.21 3.85 -8.11
CA ASP A 67 -13.56 2.50 -8.52
C ASP A 67 -14.17 2.45 -9.92
N ASP A 68 -14.57 3.59 -10.46
CA ASP A 68 -15.07 3.67 -11.82
C ASP A 68 -13.95 3.81 -12.86
N GLU A 69 -12.70 3.89 -12.40
CA GLU A 69 -11.55 4.03 -13.29
C GLU A 69 -10.48 3.00 -12.93
N PRO A 70 -10.81 1.70 -13.01
CA PRO A 70 -9.86 0.67 -12.55
C PRO A 70 -8.53 0.66 -13.28
N GLU A 71 -8.49 1.14 -14.51
CA GLU A 71 -7.23 1.20 -15.25
C GLU A 71 -6.27 2.25 -14.69
N LEU A 72 -6.77 3.17 -13.87
CA LEU A 72 -5.95 4.19 -13.23
C LEU A 72 -5.69 3.89 -11.75
N HIS A 73 -6.08 2.69 -11.30
CA HIS A 73 -5.83 2.25 -9.94
C HIS A 73 -4.34 2.35 -9.61
N THR A 74 -4.02 2.81 -8.44
CA THR A 74 -2.69 3.11 -7.91
C THR A 74 -2.05 4.37 -8.50
N ILE A 75 -2.52 4.85 -9.65
CA ILE A 75 -2.02 6.12 -10.17
C ILE A 75 -2.49 7.27 -9.29
N TYR A 76 -3.75 7.21 -8.86
CA TYR A 76 -4.29 8.23 -7.94
C TYR A 76 -3.69 8.09 -6.55
N ALA A 77 -3.29 6.89 -6.15
CA ALA A 77 -2.71 6.68 -4.83
C ALA A 77 -1.33 7.31 -4.70
N ALA A 78 -0.57 7.35 -5.77
CA ALA A 78 0.82 7.82 -5.72
C ALA A 78 0.97 9.22 -5.12
N PRO A 79 0.25 10.25 -5.60
CA PRO A 79 0.41 11.58 -4.99
C PRO A 79 -0.09 11.64 -3.55
N LEU A 80 -1.09 10.83 -3.19
CA LEU A 80 -1.57 10.80 -1.82
C LEU A 80 -0.52 10.24 -0.88
N ILE A 81 0.15 9.17 -1.30
CA ILE A 81 1.18 8.53 -0.52
C ILE A 81 2.40 9.44 -0.41
N GLU A 82 2.79 10.08 -1.52
CA GLU A 82 3.92 11.00 -1.52
C GLU A 82 3.67 12.16 -0.59
N ALA A 83 2.47 12.74 -0.62
CA ALA A 83 2.12 13.86 0.24
C ALA A 83 2.16 13.50 1.72
N ALA A 84 1.90 12.24 2.04
CA ALA A 84 1.93 11.75 3.41
C ALA A 84 3.35 11.41 3.88
N GLY A 85 4.33 11.46 2.98
CA GLY A 85 5.71 11.16 3.30
C GLY A 85 6.21 9.81 2.78
N GLY A 86 5.39 9.10 2.00
CA GLY A 86 5.77 7.81 1.47
C GLY A 86 6.94 7.90 0.51
N SER A 87 7.80 6.89 0.54
CA SER A 87 8.99 6.85 -0.28
C SER A 87 8.66 6.44 -1.71
N PRO A 88 9.56 6.76 -2.67
CA PRO A 88 9.39 6.26 -4.04
C PRO A 88 9.37 4.73 -4.11
N GLU A 89 10.13 4.06 -3.24
CA GLU A 89 10.15 2.61 -3.20
C GLU A 89 8.77 2.06 -2.82
N LEU A 90 8.11 2.70 -1.84
CA LEU A 90 6.80 2.28 -1.40
C LEU A 90 5.79 2.43 -2.53
N ILE A 91 5.80 3.58 -3.20
CA ILE A 91 4.87 3.84 -4.29
C ILE A 91 5.06 2.83 -5.41
N ARG A 92 6.32 2.57 -5.77
CA ARG A 92 6.63 1.61 -6.83
C ARG A 92 6.15 0.21 -6.47
N ALA A 93 6.35 -0.20 -5.22
CA ALA A 93 5.93 -1.52 -4.78
C ALA A 93 4.40 -1.65 -4.83
N ILE A 94 3.69 -0.59 -4.41
CA ILE A 94 2.24 -0.60 -4.46
C ILE A 94 1.74 -0.68 -5.90
N GLN A 95 2.35 0.09 -6.79
CA GLN A 95 1.94 0.10 -8.20
C GLN A 95 2.23 -1.21 -8.89
N SER A 96 3.23 -1.94 -8.43
CA SER A 96 3.63 -3.18 -9.10
C SER A 96 2.61 -4.30 -8.95
N HIS A 97 1.68 -4.20 -7.98
CA HIS A 97 0.68 -5.26 -7.83
C HIS A 97 -0.38 -5.22 -8.93
N THR A 98 -0.47 -4.12 -9.66
CA THR A 98 -1.33 -4.03 -10.83
C THR A 98 -0.49 -4.39 -12.04
N SER A 99 -0.24 -5.68 -12.22
CA SER A 99 0.74 -6.17 -13.20
C SER A 99 0.41 -5.74 -14.64
N ASP A 100 -0.85 -5.52 -14.93
CA ASP A 100 -1.25 -5.06 -16.26
C ASP A 100 -0.80 -3.64 -16.52
N SER A 101 -0.61 -2.85 -15.46
CA SER A 101 -0.16 -1.46 -15.56
C SER A 101 1.35 -1.35 -15.48
N ASN A 102 2.02 -2.37 -15.01
CA ASN A 102 3.46 -2.39 -14.76
C ASN A 102 4.08 -3.56 -15.48
N PRO A 103 4.57 -3.33 -16.66
CA PRO A 103 5.22 -4.38 -17.44
C PRO A 103 6.43 -4.96 -16.73
#